data_aab83fe3433146a021aeda39f299f68a
#
_entry.id   aab83fe3433146a021aeda39f299f68a
#
_cell.length_a   1.000
_cell.length_b   1.000
_cell.length_c   1.000
_cell.angle_alpha   90.00
_cell.angle_beta   90.00
_cell.angle_gamma   90.00
#
_symmetry.space_group_name_H-M   'P 1'
#
loop_
_entity.id
_entity.type
_entity.pdbx_description
1 polymer ?
#
loop_
_entity_poly.entity_id
_entity_poly.type
_entity_poly.pdbx_seq_one_letter_code
_entity_poly.pdbx_strand_id
1 'polypeptide(L)'
;SFTQLLKENRITREDVYAIGIPCQDSLNGGEVCDNCKGKKHVSCDELLGVDENTEVQPNSSRMDEVAKFEAMTPEQKFEFWRGEMSRCIRCNACRNVCPACTCEKCVFDNNALYTTQKVAETSFEENLFHIIRAWHVAGRCTDCGECSRVCPQNIPLYLLNRKFIKDINEIYGEYQAGSDMESKPAMLTFTEDDPET
;
A
#
# COMPACT_ATOMS: atom_id res chain seq x y z
N SER A 1 -6.38 -6.35 2.95
CA SER A 1 -5.23 -6.64 3.84
C SER A 1 -5.27 -8.05 4.41
N PHE A 2 -6.43 -8.51 4.93
CA PHE A 2 -6.58 -9.85 5.52
C PHE A 2 -6.16 -10.97 4.55
N THR A 3 -6.71 -10.99 3.35
CA THR A 3 -6.35 -11.96 2.29
C THR A 3 -4.85 -11.96 2.00
N GLN A 4 -4.21 -10.79 1.97
CA GLN A 4 -2.77 -10.69 1.74
C GLN A 4 -1.95 -11.32 2.86
N LEU A 5 -2.36 -11.15 4.11
CA LEU A 5 -1.69 -11.77 5.25
C LEU A 5 -1.81 -13.30 5.22
N LEU A 6 -2.96 -13.83 4.80
CA LEU A 6 -3.14 -15.26 4.56
C LEU A 6 -2.23 -15.78 3.44
N LYS A 7 -2.18 -15.08 2.30
CA LYS A 7 -1.32 -15.45 1.16
C LYS A 7 0.16 -15.48 1.53
N GLU A 8 0.58 -14.61 2.44
CA GLU A 8 1.97 -14.54 2.90
C GLU A 8 2.25 -15.46 4.11
N ASN A 9 1.30 -16.32 4.48
CA ASN A 9 1.40 -17.21 5.64
C ASN A 9 1.79 -16.47 6.94
N ARG A 10 1.28 -15.23 7.10
CA ARG A 10 1.50 -14.42 8.31
C ARG A 10 0.47 -14.67 9.39
N ILE A 11 -0.69 -15.15 8.98
CA ILE A 11 -1.77 -15.61 9.84
C ILE A 11 -2.31 -16.93 9.26
N THR A 12 -2.81 -17.77 10.11
CA THR A 12 -3.49 -19.00 9.73
C THR A 12 -5.00 -18.74 9.71
N ARG A 13 -5.72 -19.29 8.72
CA ARG A 13 -7.15 -19.01 8.57
C ARG A 13 -7.95 -19.47 9.79
N GLU A 14 -7.55 -20.58 10.39
CA GLU A 14 -8.18 -21.22 11.55
C GLU A 14 -8.03 -20.39 12.83
N ASP A 15 -7.02 -19.55 12.91
CA ASP A 15 -6.74 -18.71 14.09
C ASP A 15 -7.55 -17.38 14.08
N VAL A 16 -8.33 -17.13 13.03
CA VAL A 16 -9.03 -15.86 12.84
C VAL A 16 -10.49 -16.08 12.54
N TYR A 17 -11.35 -15.49 13.36
CA TYR A 17 -12.79 -15.38 13.10
C TYR A 17 -13.07 -13.99 12.50
N ALA A 18 -13.45 -13.95 11.23
CA ALA A 18 -13.63 -12.71 10.49
C ALA A 18 -15.12 -12.34 10.40
N ILE A 19 -15.46 -11.18 10.94
CA ILE A 19 -16.81 -10.62 10.84
C ILE A 19 -16.83 -9.59 9.73
N GLY A 20 -17.64 -9.82 8.70
CA GLY A 20 -17.88 -8.88 7.61
C GLY A 20 -18.97 -7.87 7.99
N ILE A 21 -18.72 -6.62 7.67
CA ILE A 21 -19.73 -5.54 7.81
C ILE A 21 -19.91 -4.94 6.41
N PRO A 22 -21.10 -5.07 5.80
CA PRO A 22 -21.38 -4.47 4.50
C PRO A 22 -21.24 -2.94 4.54
N CYS A 23 -20.82 -2.35 3.43
CA CYS A 23 -20.92 -0.92 3.26
C CYS A 23 -22.38 -0.53 3.23
N GLN A 24 -22.81 0.28 4.22
CA GLN A 24 -24.14 0.86 4.24
C GLN A 24 -24.15 2.21 3.52
N ASP A 25 -25.31 2.64 3.07
CA ASP A 25 -25.51 3.95 2.43
C ASP A 25 -25.03 5.14 3.28
N SER A 26 -24.93 4.96 4.59
CA SER A 26 -24.39 5.96 5.52
C SER A 26 -22.89 6.22 5.35
N LEU A 27 -22.17 5.35 4.65
CA LEU A 27 -20.76 5.51 4.26
C LEU A 27 -20.61 5.97 2.79
N ASN A 28 -21.72 6.14 2.08
CA ASN A 28 -21.73 6.60 0.70
C ASN A 28 -21.39 8.09 0.65
N GLY A 29 -20.24 8.40 0.14
CA GLY A 29 -19.72 9.75 -0.01
C GLY A 29 -18.59 10.09 0.97
N GLY A 30 -17.54 10.69 0.44
CA GLY A 30 -16.35 11.10 1.15
C GLY A 30 -15.09 10.33 0.73
N GLU A 31 -13.96 10.71 1.30
CA GLU A 31 -12.62 10.21 0.93
C GLU A 31 -12.51 8.67 0.86
N VAL A 32 -13.27 7.95 1.68
CA VAL A 32 -13.25 6.47 1.69
C VAL A 32 -13.84 5.91 0.40
N CYS A 33 -14.94 6.50 -0.08
CA CYS A 33 -15.60 6.09 -1.32
C CYS A 33 -14.80 6.54 -2.55
N ASP A 34 -14.19 7.71 -2.52
CA ASP A 34 -13.35 8.22 -3.59
C ASP A 34 -12.13 7.33 -3.85
N ASN A 35 -11.67 6.67 -2.81
CA ASN A 35 -10.54 5.73 -2.88
C ASN A 35 -10.97 4.25 -2.94
N CYS A 36 -12.25 3.97 -3.12
CA CYS A 36 -12.78 2.61 -3.11
C CYS A 36 -12.27 1.79 -4.30
N LYS A 37 -11.83 0.55 -4.02
CA LYS A 37 -11.35 -0.42 -5.01
C LYS A 37 -12.44 -1.37 -5.51
N GLY A 38 -13.68 -1.14 -5.13
CA GLY A 38 -14.72 -2.15 -5.24
C GLY A 38 -14.55 -3.22 -4.14
N LYS A 39 -15.62 -3.81 -3.68
CA LYS A 39 -15.52 -4.81 -2.60
C LYS A 39 -16.49 -5.97 -2.87
N LYS A 40 -15.91 -7.18 -2.81
CA LYS A 40 -16.64 -8.38 -2.42
C LYS A 40 -16.15 -8.76 -1.02
N HIS A 41 -17.05 -9.14 -0.11
CA HIS A 41 -16.69 -9.70 1.20
C HIS A 41 -16.23 -11.15 0.98
N VAL A 42 -14.98 -11.32 0.58
CA VAL A 42 -14.49 -12.59 0.03
C VAL A 42 -14.09 -13.60 1.10
N SER A 43 -13.97 -13.19 2.37
CA SER A 43 -13.32 -14.03 3.39
C SER A 43 -13.82 -13.72 4.80
N CYS A 44 -15.14 -13.64 5.01
CA CYS A 44 -15.69 -13.56 6.37
C CYS A 44 -16.37 -14.87 6.76
N ASP A 45 -16.39 -15.17 8.07
CA ASP A 45 -17.09 -16.29 8.67
C ASP A 45 -18.55 -15.94 8.92
N GLU A 46 -18.79 -14.70 9.29
CA GLU A 46 -20.12 -14.14 9.55
C GLU A 46 -20.27 -12.77 8.93
N LEU A 47 -21.44 -12.47 8.39
CA LEU A 47 -21.80 -11.17 7.84
C LEU A 47 -22.85 -10.51 8.73
N LEU A 48 -22.52 -9.37 9.32
CA LEU A 48 -23.45 -8.58 10.10
C LEU A 48 -24.17 -7.56 9.21
N GLY A 49 -25.46 -7.80 8.95
CA GLY A 49 -26.31 -6.95 8.14
C GLY A 49 -26.80 -7.61 6.86
N VAL A 50 -27.55 -6.86 6.05
CA VAL A 50 -28.07 -7.33 4.78
C VAL A 50 -27.03 -6.98 3.71
N ASP A 51 -26.45 -8.00 3.09
CA ASP A 51 -25.67 -7.83 1.87
C ASP A 51 -26.65 -7.69 0.70
N GLU A 52 -27.00 -6.48 0.32
CA GLU A 52 -27.81 -6.23 -0.88
C GLU A 52 -27.04 -6.46 -2.18
N ASN A 53 -25.99 -7.23 -2.14
CA ASN A 53 -25.23 -7.78 -3.28
C ASN A 53 -24.95 -6.75 -4.39
N THR A 54 -24.80 -5.50 -4.02
CA THR A 54 -24.37 -4.44 -4.93
C THR A 54 -22.87 -4.60 -5.17
N GLU A 55 -22.51 -5.03 -6.35
CA GLU A 55 -21.13 -4.98 -6.83
C GLU A 55 -20.67 -3.51 -6.83
N VAL A 56 -19.98 -3.12 -5.79
CA VAL A 56 -19.40 -1.78 -5.74
C VAL A 56 -18.23 -1.76 -6.71
N GLN A 57 -18.41 -1.05 -7.81
CA GLN A 57 -17.37 -0.88 -8.81
C GLN A 57 -16.21 -0.06 -8.24
N PRO A 58 -14.95 -0.38 -8.60
CA PRO A 58 -13.81 0.44 -8.22
C PRO A 58 -13.99 1.87 -8.70
N ASN A 59 -13.70 2.83 -7.83
CA ASN A 59 -13.68 4.22 -8.28
C ASN A 59 -12.46 4.45 -9.18
N SER A 60 -12.70 4.79 -10.44
CA SER A 60 -11.64 5.06 -11.43
C SER A 60 -10.78 6.27 -11.07
N SER A 61 -11.33 7.24 -10.32
CA SER A 61 -10.64 8.48 -9.94
C SER A 61 -9.49 8.27 -8.96
N ARG A 62 -9.40 7.10 -8.31
CA ARG A 62 -8.32 6.82 -7.34
C ARG A 62 -6.90 6.95 -7.91
N MET A 63 -6.75 6.81 -9.24
CA MET A 63 -5.46 6.93 -9.94
C MET A 63 -5.23 8.32 -10.54
N ASP A 64 -6.21 9.23 -10.47
CA ASP A 64 -6.12 10.56 -11.08
C ASP A 64 -4.96 11.39 -10.48
N GLU A 65 -4.71 11.26 -9.19
CA GLU A 65 -3.59 11.93 -8.54
C GLU A 65 -2.24 11.39 -9.01
N VAL A 66 -2.15 10.08 -9.25
CA VAL A 66 -0.95 9.47 -9.84
C VAL A 66 -0.74 10.01 -11.25
N ALA A 67 -1.79 10.09 -12.05
CA ALA A 67 -1.72 10.64 -13.41
C ALA A 67 -1.29 12.13 -13.40
N LYS A 68 -1.82 12.94 -12.50
CA LYS A 68 -1.39 14.33 -12.31
C LYS A 68 0.10 14.42 -11.95
N PHE A 69 0.54 13.55 -11.05
CA PHE A 69 1.94 13.47 -10.64
C PHE A 69 2.83 13.03 -11.82
N GLU A 70 2.41 12.06 -12.61
CA GLU A 70 3.15 11.60 -13.79
C GLU A 70 3.33 12.68 -14.86
N ALA A 71 2.35 13.57 -14.99
CA ALA A 71 2.41 14.70 -15.92
C ALA A 71 3.44 15.79 -15.53
N MET A 72 3.94 15.78 -14.30
CA MET A 72 4.99 16.71 -13.84
C MET A 72 6.34 16.41 -14.49
N THR A 73 7.19 17.44 -14.64
CA THR A 73 8.58 17.24 -15.05
C THR A 73 9.38 16.50 -13.96
N PRO A 74 10.54 15.89 -14.30
CA PRO A 74 11.40 15.27 -13.29
C PRO A 74 11.78 16.22 -12.15
N GLU A 75 12.06 17.48 -12.46
CA GLU A 75 12.41 18.52 -11.50
C GLU A 75 11.24 18.82 -10.55
N GLN A 76 10.03 18.93 -11.10
CA GLN A 76 8.81 19.15 -10.31
C GLN A 76 8.52 17.97 -9.39
N LYS A 77 8.68 16.72 -9.87
CA LYS A 77 8.54 15.50 -9.06
C LYS A 77 9.55 15.48 -7.91
N PHE A 78 10.79 15.81 -8.20
CA PHE A 78 11.87 15.87 -7.21
C PHE A 78 11.56 16.92 -6.13
N GLU A 79 11.21 18.14 -6.51
CA GLU A 79 10.87 19.22 -5.58
C GLU A 79 9.64 18.87 -4.73
N PHE A 80 8.60 18.27 -5.32
CA PHE A 80 7.43 17.82 -4.60
C PHE A 80 7.83 16.84 -3.49
N TRP A 81 8.53 15.75 -3.82
CA TRP A 81 8.92 14.75 -2.84
C TRP A 81 9.92 15.30 -1.82
N ARG A 82 10.84 16.13 -2.24
CA ARG A 82 11.77 16.80 -1.32
C ARG A 82 11.02 17.62 -0.29
N GLY A 83 10.01 18.40 -0.71
CA GLY A 83 9.16 19.18 0.19
C GLY A 83 8.34 18.30 1.13
N GLU A 84 7.70 17.26 0.62
CA GLU A 84 6.90 16.34 1.42
C GLU A 84 7.75 15.57 2.45
N MET A 85 8.85 14.96 2.02
CA MET A 85 9.70 14.13 2.86
C MET A 85 10.51 14.94 3.89
N SER A 86 10.81 16.21 3.62
CA SER A 86 11.50 17.09 4.59
C SER A 86 10.71 17.25 5.89
N ARG A 87 9.38 17.13 5.84
CA ARG A 87 8.51 17.19 7.03
C ARG A 87 8.54 15.91 7.87
N CYS A 88 9.13 14.82 7.36
CA CYS A 88 9.15 13.55 8.07
C CYS A 88 9.94 13.67 9.38
N ILE A 89 9.32 13.25 10.48
CA ILE A 89 9.95 13.21 11.82
C ILE A 89 10.49 11.82 12.18
N ARG A 90 10.48 10.89 11.24
CA ARG A 90 10.92 9.48 11.40
C ARG A 90 10.26 8.75 12.59
N CYS A 91 8.96 8.98 12.80
CA CYS A 91 8.21 8.32 13.88
C CYS A 91 7.88 6.84 13.59
N ASN A 92 8.13 6.36 12.38
CA ASN A 92 7.85 5.01 11.91
C ASN A 92 6.37 4.58 11.94
N ALA A 93 5.41 5.46 12.24
CA ALA A 93 3.98 5.12 12.28
C ALA A 93 3.50 4.48 10.97
N CYS A 94 3.92 5.01 9.83
CA CYS A 94 3.59 4.48 8.50
C CYS A 94 4.13 3.06 8.24
N ARG A 95 5.25 2.70 8.86
CA ARG A 95 5.81 1.34 8.83
C ARG A 95 5.02 0.42 9.74
N ASN A 96 4.77 0.85 10.96
CA ASN A 96 4.17 0.02 12.01
C ASN A 96 2.69 -0.33 11.72
N VAL A 97 1.95 0.55 11.03
CA VAL A 97 0.55 0.30 10.66
C VAL A 97 0.42 -0.56 9.39
N CYS A 98 1.47 -0.65 8.58
CA CYS A 98 1.38 -1.28 7.27
C CYS A 98 1.31 -2.81 7.38
N PRO A 99 0.23 -3.45 6.89
CA PRO A 99 0.10 -4.91 6.95
C PRO A 99 1.13 -5.65 6.10
N ALA A 100 1.79 -4.97 5.16
CA ALA A 100 2.85 -5.55 4.33
C ALA A 100 4.26 -5.36 4.93
N CYS A 101 4.42 -4.58 6.00
CA CYS A 101 5.70 -4.41 6.70
C CYS A 101 5.84 -5.45 7.82
N THR A 102 6.08 -6.71 7.45
CA THR A 102 6.06 -7.87 8.35
C THR A 102 7.44 -8.45 8.67
N CYS A 103 8.52 -7.73 8.35
CA CYS A 103 9.89 -8.18 8.62
C CYS A 103 10.14 -8.28 10.13
N GLU A 104 10.68 -9.40 10.60
CA GLU A 104 11.09 -9.57 12.01
C GLU A 104 12.19 -8.58 12.38
N LYS A 105 13.12 -8.34 11.44
CA LYS A 105 14.16 -7.34 11.57
C LYS A 105 14.17 -6.45 10.34
N CYS A 106 13.84 -5.20 10.52
CA CYS A 106 13.83 -4.22 9.44
C CYS A 106 15.25 -3.72 9.15
N VAL A 107 15.57 -3.48 7.88
CA VAL A 107 16.85 -2.87 7.48
C VAL A 107 17.07 -1.52 8.15
N PHE A 108 15.98 -0.79 8.44
CA PHE A 108 16.04 0.50 9.13
C PHE A 108 16.17 0.41 10.66
N ASP A 109 16.16 -0.79 11.24
CA ASP A 109 16.41 -1.00 12.68
C ASP A 109 17.88 -1.32 12.97
N ASN A 110 18.77 -1.12 12.01
CA ASN A 110 20.20 -1.36 12.18
C ASN A 110 20.90 -0.14 12.79
N ASN A 111 21.25 -0.23 14.06
CA ASN A 111 21.94 0.83 14.80
C ASN A 111 23.31 1.19 14.21
N ALA A 112 23.99 0.24 13.56
CA ALA A 112 25.28 0.48 12.93
C ALA A 112 25.21 1.39 11.70
N LEU A 113 24.02 1.48 11.08
CA LEU A 113 23.78 2.33 9.90
C LEU A 113 23.13 3.67 10.28
N TYR A 114 22.93 3.93 11.56
CA TYR A 114 22.25 5.14 12.08
C TYR A 114 20.88 5.40 11.43
N THR A 115 20.23 4.34 10.93
CA THR A 115 18.98 4.45 10.18
C THR A 115 17.73 4.48 11.06
N THR A 116 17.89 4.23 12.37
CA THR A 116 16.78 4.13 13.33
C THR A 116 16.15 5.47 13.68
N GLN A 117 16.91 6.56 13.54
CA GLN A 117 16.47 7.91 13.86
C GLN A 117 16.79 8.88 12.72
N LYS A 118 16.09 9.99 12.69
CA LYS A 118 16.42 11.10 11.80
C LYS A 118 17.72 11.75 12.29
N VAL A 119 18.83 11.50 11.60
CA VAL A 119 20.16 11.98 11.98
C VAL A 119 20.39 13.40 11.48
N ALA A 120 19.81 13.78 10.34
CA ALA A 120 19.91 15.10 9.75
C ALA A 120 18.61 15.49 9.07
N GLU A 121 18.33 16.78 8.95
CA GLU A 121 17.20 17.30 8.16
C GLU A 121 17.49 17.24 6.66
N THR A 122 18.27 16.27 6.20
CA THR A 122 18.56 16.15 4.79
C THR A 122 17.42 15.41 4.09
N SER A 123 16.85 16.06 3.11
CA SER A 123 15.79 15.51 2.27
C SER A 123 16.18 14.21 1.57
N PHE A 124 17.46 13.95 1.36
CA PHE A 124 17.96 12.72 0.72
C PHE A 124 17.73 11.48 1.58
N GLU A 125 18.10 11.50 2.85
CA GLU A 125 17.92 10.36 3.76
C GLU A 125 16.44 10.01 3.95
N GLU A 126 15.58 11.02 4.07
CA GLU A 126 14.15 10.80 4.21
C GLU A 126 13.53 10.30 2.90
N ASN A 127 13.95 10.82 1.76
CA ASN A 127 13.54 10.30 0.47
C ASN A 127 13.93 8.82 0.32
N LEU A 128 15.18 8.49 0.65
CA LEU A 128 15.68 7.11 0.57
C LEU A 128 14.89 6.16 1.48
N PHE A 129 14.60 6.58 2.72
CA PHE A 129 13.76 5.79 3.64
C PHE A 129 12.40 5.47 3.05
N HIS A 130 11.70 6.48 2.54
CA HIS A 130 10.35 6.31 2.03
C HIS A 130 10.32 5.54 0.70
N ILE A 131 11.31 5.76 -0.17
CA ILE A 131 11.45 5.03 -1.44
C ILE A 131 11.72 3.55 -1.17
N ILE A 132 12.68 3.22 -0.32
CA ILE A 132 13.00 1.83 0.03
C ILE A 132 11.80 1.16 0.71
N ARG A 133 11.11 1.85 1.62
CA ARG A 133 9.91 1.32 2.26
C ARG A 133 8.82 1.01 1.23
N ALA A 134 8.56 1.91 0.30
CA ALA A 134 7.57 1.69 -0.75
C ALA A 134 7.99 0.56 -1.70
N TRP A 135 9.26 0.45 -2.03
CA TRP A 135 9.82 -0.64 -2.81
C TRP A 135 9.62 -2.00 -2.14
N HIS A 136 9.89 -2.11 -0.83
CA HIS A 136 9.73 -3.36 -0.08
C HIS A 136 8.26 -3.84 -0.01
N VAL A 137 7.30 -2.96 -0.20
CA VAL A 137 5.87 -3.33 -0.24
C VAL A 137 5.29 -3.31 -1.66
N ALA A 138 6.11 -3.05 -2.69
CA ALA A 138 5.69 -3.13 -4.08
C ALA A 138 5.17 -4.54 -4.40
N GLY A 139 4.07 -4.65 -5.14
CA GLY A 139 3.39 -5.93 -5.40
C GLY A 139 2.68 -6.56 -4.19
N ARG A 140 2.87 -6.04 -2.98
CA ARG A 140 2.23 -6.49 -1.74
C ARG A 140 1.30 -5.44 -1.13
N CYS A 141 1.40 -4.20 -1.60
CA CYS A 141 0.59 -3.09 -1.13
C CYS A 141 -0.88 -3.29 -1.49
N THR A 142 -1.72 -3.35 -0.46
CA THR A 142 -3.18 -3.49 -0.62
C THR A 142 -3.89 -2.16 -0.84
N ASP A 143 -3.15 -1.08 -1.03
CA ASP A 143 -3.69 0.28 -1.22
C ASP A 143 -4.72 0.69 -0.15
N CYS A 144 -4.44 0.39 1.10
CA CYS A 144 -5.35 0.71 2.21
C CYS A 144 -5.29 2.19 2.66
N GLY A 145 -4.26 2.95 2.24
CA GLY A 145 -4.09 4.36 2.60
C GLY A 145 -3.61 4.63 4.03
N GLU A 146 -3.54 3.62 4.90
CA GLU A 146 -3.24 3.77 6.33
C GLU A 146 -1.91 4.47 6.60
N CYS A 147 -0.90 4.25 5.75
CA CYS A 147 0.40 4.89 5.92
C CYS A 147 0.34 6.43 5.87
N SER A 148 -0.57 7.00 5.08
CA SER A 148 -0.80 8.45 5.05
C SER A 148 -1.73 8.89 6.16
N ARG A 149 -2.79 8.10 6.44
CA ARG A 149 -3.77 8.43 7.48
C ARG A 149 -3.13 8.56 8.88
N VAL A 150 -2.15 7.71 9.20
CA VAL A 150 -1.47 7.77 10.51
C VAL A 150 -0.29 8.74 10.54
N CYS A 151 0.06 9.35 9.41
CA CYS A 151 1.20 10.25 9.36
C CYS A 151 0.88 11.58 10.07
N PRO A 152 1.57 11.93 11.17
CA PRO A 152 1.30 13.17 11.89
C PRO A 152 1.72 14.42 11.09
N GLN A 153 2.48 14.22 10.00
CA GLN A 153 2.91 15.28 9.09
C GLN A 153 2.09 15.33 7.80
N ASN A 154 1.03 14.52 7.70
CA ASN A 154 0.14 14.45 6.53
C ASN A 154 0.88 14.25 5.19
N ILE A 155 1.95 13.44 5.18
CA ILE A 155 2.69 13.13 3.97
C ILE A 155 1.86 12.14 3.13
N PRO A 156 1.64 12.41 1.82
CA PRO A 156 0.79 11.58 0.96
C PRO A 156 1.52 10.30 0.50
N LEU A 157 1.92 9.44 1.44
CA LEU A 157 2.70 8.22 1.18
C LEU A 157 1.94 7.22 0.30
N TYR A 158 0.60 7.26 0.32
CA TYR A 158 -0.23 6.43 -0.56
C TYR A 158 0.06 6.72 -2.04
N LEU A 159 0.37 7.97 -2.39
CA LEU A 159 0.66 8.36 -3.76
C LEU A 159 1.92 7.64 -4.29
N LEU A 160 2.95 7.54 -3.46
CA LEU A 160 4.16 6.80 -3.80
C LEU A 160 3.85 5.29 -3.99
N ASN A 161 3.08 4.71 -3.08
CA ASN A 161 2.70 3.29 -3.18
C ASN A 161 1.81 3.02 -4.40
N ARG A 162 0.84 3.91 -4.71
CA ARG A 162 -0.02 3.79 -5.90
C ARG A 162 0.75 3.89 -7.20
N LYS A 163 1.80 4.72 -7.23
CA LYS A 163 2.69 4.75 -8.40
C LYS A 163 3.30 3.38 -8.68
N PHE A 164 3.80 2.68 -7.65
CA PHE A 164 4.28 1.31 -7.80
C PHE A 164 3.19 0.33 -8.23
N ILE A 165 1.97 0.44 -7.68
CA ILE A 165 0.85 -0.41 -8.13
C ILE A 165 0.57 -0.19 -9.61
N LYS A 166 0.53 1.07 -10.06
CA LYS A 166 0.30 1.40 -11.47
C LYS A 166 1.41 0.85 -12.37
N ASP A 167 2.67 1.06 -12.01
CA ASP A 167 3.81 0.57 -12.80
C ASP A 167 3.82 -0.96 -12.91
N ILE A 168 3.53 -1.66 -11.82
CA ILE A 168 3.43 -3.12 -11.83
C ILE A 168 2.31 -3.57 -12.76
N ASN A 169 1.15 -2.92 -12.71
CA ASN A 169 0.03 -3.26 -13.58
C ASN A 169 0.34 -3.01 -15.07
N GLU A 170 1.07 -1.94 -15.37
CA GLU A 170 1.47 -1.60 -16.74
C GLU A 170 2.53 -2.55 -17.29
N ILE A 171 3.48 -3.00 -16.47
CA ILE A 171 4.61 -3.82 -16.90
C ILE A 171 4.25 -5.31 -16.92
N TYR A 172 3.50 -5.79 -15.91
CA TYR A 172 3.27 -7.22 -15.67
C TYR A 172 1.81 -7.65 -15.84
N GLY A 173 0.90 -6.72 -16.12
CA GLY A 173 -0.54 -6.96 -16.17
C GLY A 173 -1.26 -6.67 -14.86
N GLU A 174 -2.58 -6.63 -14.92
CA GLU A 174 -3.42 -6.25 -13.79
C GLU A 174 -3.26 -7.18 -12.59
N TYR A 175 -2.88 -6.62 -11.48
CA TYR A 175 -2.73 -7.31 -10.21
C TYR A 175 -3.12 -6.39 -9.05
N GLN A 176 -3.95 -6.89 -8.14
CA GLN A 176 -4.27 -6.19 -6.90
C GLN A 176 -3.96 -7.08 -5.70
N ALA A 177 -2.95 -6.69 -4.93
CA ALA A 177 -2.58 -7.41 -3.71
C ALA A 177 -3.77 -7.55 -2.75
N GLY A 178 -4.02 -8.77 -2.30
CA GLY A 178 -5.08 -9.10 -1.35
C GLY A 178 -6.49 -9.08 -1.90
N SER A 179 -6.69 -9.11 -3.22
CA SER A 179 -8.00 -9.26 -3.86
C SER A 179 -8.54 -10.69 -3.72
N ASP A 180 -7.68 -11.67 -3.89
CA ASP A 180 -8.00 -13.10 -3.85
C ASP A 180 -6.82 -13.92 -3.32
N MET A 181 -7.00 -15.22 -3.17
CA MET A 181 -5.97 -16.16 -2.70
C MET A 181 -5.14 -16.76 -3.84
N GLU A 182 -5.58 -16.68 -5.08
CA GLU A 182 -5.06 -17.47 -6.21
C GLU A 182 -4.08 -16.69 -7.07
N SER A 183 -4.33 -15.39 -7.30
CA SER A 183 -3.49 -14.55 -8.14
C SER A 183 -2.06 -14.45 -7.60
N LYS A 184 -1.08 -14.66 -8.47
CA LYS A 184 0.34 -14.55 -8.08
C LYS A 184 0.82 -13.11 -8.24
N PRO A 185 1.62 -12.59 -7.28
CA PRO A 185 2.29 -11.31 -7.45
C PRO A 185 3.23 -11.34 -8.67
N ALA A 186 3.30 -10.25 -9.40
CA ALA A 186 4.15 -10.14 -10.57
C ALA A 186 5.62 -10.51 -10.33
N MET A 187 6.13 -10.17 -9.15
CA MET A 187 7.51 -10.48 -8.75
C MET A 187 7.76 -11.97 -8.41
N LEU A 188 6.73 -12.81 -8.43
CA LEU A 188 6.81 -14.27 -8.21
C LEU A 188 6.42 -15.07 -9.44
N THR A 189 6.37 -14.46 -10.60
CA THR A 189 6.00 -15.10 -11.86
C THR A 189 7.21 -15.58 -12.68
N PHE A 190 8.44 -15.38 -12.18
CA PHE A 190 9.65 -15.90 -12.85
C PHE A 190 9.62 -17.43 -12.92
N THR A 191 10.22 -17.97 -13.96
CA THR A 191 10.44 -19.40 -14.15
C THR A 191 11.93 -19.68 -14.28
N GLU A 192 12.34 -20.95 -14.12
CA GLU A 192 13.76 -21.34 -14.29
C GLU A 192 14.26 -21.10 -15.72
N ASP A 193 13.32 -20.99 -16.67
CA ASP A 193 13.62 -20.78 -18.09
C ASP A 193 13.63 -19.28 -18.48
N ASP A 194 13.40 -18.36 -17.55
CA ASP A 194 13.48 -16.94 -17.83
C ASP A 194 14.90 -16.56 -18.25
N PRO A 195 15.08 -15.81 -19.36
CA PRO A 195 16.42 -15.45 -19.82
C PRO A 195 17.11 -14.57 -18.78
N GLU A 196 18.35 -14.93 -18.48
CA GLU A 196 19.23 -14.05 -17.70
C GLU A 196 19.47 -12.75 -18.47
N THR A 197 19.01 -11.60 -17.94
CA THR A 197 19.19 -10.27 -18.52
C THR A 197 20.45 -9.58 -18.00
#